data_27cf7754b0cde5cd1fb138feee65e035
#
_entry.id   27cf7754b0cde5cd1fb138feee65e035
#
_cell.length_a   1.000
_cell.length_b   1.000
_cell.length_c   1.000
_cell.angle_alpha   90.00
_cell.angle_beta   90.00
_cell.angle_gamma   90.00
#
_symmetry.space_group_name_H-M   'P 1'
#
loop_
_entity.id
_entity.type
_entity.pdbx_description
1 polymer ?
#
loop_
_entity_poly.entity_id
_entity_poly.type
_entity_poly.pdbx_seq_one_letter_code
_entity_poly.pdbx_strand_id
1 'polypeptide(L)'
;MTDKSYISNVIRERAKKAGSRLFACDNLSGHIKDGELDKLVKEVEDKFKGVLQSLVIDTDNDPNSADTAKRLAKMYVYELLEGRFSPPPTVTSFPNEGSERLS
;
A
#
# COMPACT_ATOMS: atom_id res chain seq x y z
N MET A 1 -12.67 -9.88 13.72
CA MET A 1 -11.54 -9.95 14.64
C MET A 1 -10.27 -9.46 13.97
N THR A 2 -9.50 -8.72 14.71
CA THR A 2 -8.24 -8.23 14.18
C THR A 2 -7.19 -9.32 14.24
N ASP A 3 -6.59 -9.60 13.13
CA ASP A 3 -5.51 -10.57 13.07
C ASP A 3 -4.20 -9.83 13.26
N LYS A 4 -3.55 -10.09 14.38
CA LYS A 4 -2.29 -9.41 14.69
C LYS A 4 -1.16 -9.80 13.74
N SER A 5 -1.33 -10.90 13.03
CA SER A 5 -0.30 -11.33 12.09
C SER A 5 -0.34 -10.54 10.77
N TYR A 6 -1.39 -9.77 10.53
CA TYR A 6 -1.42 -8.95 9.32
C TYR A 6 -0.29 -7.93 9.35
N ILE A 7 0.42 -7.82 8.24
CA ILE A 7 1.54 -6.91 8.16
C ILE A 7 1.10 -5.45 8.36
N SER A 8 -0.11 -5.11 7.95
CA SER A 8 -0.61 -3.75 8.14
C SER A 8 -0.67 -3.40 9.62
N ASN A 9 -1.04 -4.35 10.47
CA ASN A 9 -1.09 -4.10 11.90
C ASN A 9 0.31 -3.94 12.50
N VAL A 10 1.27 -4.70 12.01
CA VAL A 10 2.65 -4.56 12.44
C VAL A 10 3.19 -3.18 12.08
N ILE A 11 2.95 -2.74 10.86
CA ILE A 11 3.41 -1.43 10.40
C ILE A 11 2.72 -0.32 11.20
N ARG A 12 1.41 -0.48 11.43
CA ARG A 12 0.64 0.51 12.20
C ARG A 12 1.20 0.68 13.60
N GLU A 13 1.46 -0.43 14.28
CA GLU A 13 2.01 -0.35 15.63
C GLU A 13 3.39 0.29 15.63
N ARG A 14 4.21 -0.06 14.64
CA ARG A 14 5.54 0.52 14.52
C ARG A 14 5.47 2.03 14.33
N ALA A 15 4.56 2.48 13.47
CA ALA A 15 4.37 3.90 13.21
C ALA A 15 3.83 4.63 14.44
N LYS A 16 2.88 4.02 15.14
CA LYS A 16 2.32 4.63 16.34
C LYS A 16 3.38 4.80 17.42
N LYS A 17 4.23 3.81 17.61
CA LYS A 17 5.29 3.90 18.59
C LYS A 17 6.29 5.01 18.25
N ALA A 18 6.43 5.30 16.97
CA ALA A 18 7.30 6.38 16.53
C ALA A 18 6.60 7.75 16.55
N GLY A 19 5.33 7.78 16.97
CA GLY A 19 4.58 9.04 17.01
C GLY A 19 4.15 9.54 15.65
N SER A 20 4.15 8.68 14.64
CA SER A 20 3.79 9.10 13.30
C SER A 20 2.29 9.19 13.10
N ARG A 21 1.90 10.20 12.33
CA ARG A 21 0.52 10.34 11.91
C ARG A 21 0.24 9.34 10.79
N LEU A 22 -0.99 8.85 10.73
CA LEU A 22 -1.36 7.80 9.77
C LEU A 22 -2.38 8.27 8.75
N PHE A 23 -2.36 9.54 8.40
CA PHE A 23 -3.26 10.05 7.37
C PHE A 23 -2.86 9.50 6.00
N ALA A 24 -3.82 9.44 5.09
CA ALA A 24 -3.58 8.85 3.78
C ALA A 24 -2.43 9.50 3.03
N CYS A 25 -2.19 10.78 3.26
CA CYS A 25 -1.11 11.50 2.57
C CYS A 25 0.25 11.35 3.25
N ASP A 26 0.31 10.66 4.39
CA ASP A 26 1.56 10.53 5.11
C ASP A 26 2.41 9.40 4.56
N ASN A 27 3.73 9.60 4.54
CA ASN A 27 4.65 8.59 4.06
C ASN A 27 5.00 7.63 5.19
N LEU A 28 4.91 6.34 4.93
CA LEU A 28 5.18 5.29 5.91
C LEU A 28 6.42 4.47 5.57
N SER A 29 7.17 4.85 4.55
CA SER A 29 8.28 4.02 4.08
C SER A 29 9.31 3.75 5.16
N GLY A 30 9.52 4.69 6.08
CA GLY A 30 10.48 4.50 7.17
C GLY A 30 10.06 3.46 8.18
N HIS A 31 8.81 3.03 8.15
CA HIS A 31 8.29 2.02 9.08
C HIS A 31 8.11 0.67 8.41
N ILE A 32 8.54 0.54 7.16
CA ILE A 32 8.39 -0.69 6.38
C ILE A 32 9.77 -1.29 6.15
N LYS A 33 9.93 -2.54 6.54
CA LYS A 33 11.19 -3.26 6.35
C LYS A 33 11.21 -4.00 5.03
N ASP A 34 12.39 -4.45 4.65
CA ASP A 34 12.55 -5.20 3.40
C ASP A 34 11.61 -6.38 3.34
N GLY A 35 10.93 -6.53 2.22
CA GLY A 35 10.00 -7.64 2.02
C GLY A 35 8.62 -7.42 2.59
N GLU A 36 8.44 -6.41 3.43
CA GLU A 36 7.13 -6.19 4.05
C GLU A 36 6.14 -5.58 3.06
N LEU A 37 6.63 -4.83 2.09
CA LEU A 37 5.72 -4.24 1.12
C LEU A 37 5.04 -5.33 0.28
N ASP A 38 5.77 -6.38 -0.06
CA ASP A 38 5.18 -7.52 -0.76
C ASP A 38 4.11 -8.20 0.08
N LYS A 39 4.35 -8.31 1.38
CA LYS A 39 3.36 -8.87 2.29
C LYS A 39 2.13 -7.98 2.38
N LEU A 40 2.34 -6.67 2.34
CA LEU A 40 1.23 -5.73 2.36
C LEU A 40 0.39 -5.85 1.09
N VAL A 41 1.03 -6.01 -0.06
CA VAL A 41 0.31 -6.24 -1.31
C VAL A 41 -0.56 -7.48 -1.20
N LYS A 42 0.00 -8.56 -0.64
CA LYS A 42 -0.74 -9.80 -0.50
C LYS A 42 -1.95 -9.62 0.42
N GLU A 43 -1.76 -8.92 1.52
CA GLU A 43 -2.86 -8.64 2.43
C GLU A 43 -3.96 -7.83 1.75
N VAL A 44 -3.57 -6.79 1.01
CA VAL A 44 -4.52 -5.94 0.30
C VAL A 44 -5.25 -6.75 -0.77
N GLU A 45 -4.52 -7.63 -1.46
CA GLU A 45 -5.13 -8.53 -2.45
C GLU A 45 -6.23 -9.36 -1.81
N ASP A 46 -5.96 -9.95 -0.64
CA ASP A 46 -6.95 -10.78 0.04
C ASP A 46 -8.18 -9.96 0.42
N LYS A 47 -7.99 -8.70 0.81
CA LYS A 47 -9.11 -7.85 1.16
C LYS A 47 -9.92 -7.41 -0.05
N PHE A 48 -9.26 -7.16 -1.17
CA PHE A 48 -9.99 -6.89 -2.41
C PHE A 48 -10.78 -8.10 -2.86
N LYS A 49 -10.25 -9.30 -2.63
CA LYS A 49 -11.01 -10.49 -2.90
C LYS A 49 -12.31 -10.50 -2.10
N GLY A 50 -12.25 -10.05 -0.85
CA GLY A 50 -13.45 -9.91 -0.03
C GLY A 50 -14.44 -8.90 -0.61
N VAL A 51 -13.94 -7.81 -1.15
CA VAL A 51 -14.82 -6.83 -1.82
C VAL A 51 -15.54 -7.48 -3.00
N LEU A 52 -14.80 -8.23 -3.82
CA LEU A 52 -15.40 -8.90 -4.97
C LEU A 52 -16.45 -9.91 -4.54
N GLN A 53 -16.21 -10.62 -3.44
CA GLN A 53 -17.18 -11.57 -2.90
C GLN A 53 -18.43 -10.85 -2.43
N SER A 54 -18.30 -9.65 -1.88
CA SER A 54 -19.47 -8.85 -1.51
C SER A 54 -20.28 -8.41 -2.72
N LEU A 55 -19.65 -8.39 -3.89
CA LEU A 55 -20.35 -8.11 -5.15
C LEU A 55 -20.92 -9.38 -5.75
N VAL A 56 -20.92 -10.47 -4.98
CA VAL A 56 -21.49 -11.76 -5.36
C VAL A 56 -20.72 -12.41 -6.52
N ILE A 57 -19.42 -12.16 -6.56
CA ILE A 57 -18.54 -12.78 -7.54
C ILE A 57 -17.93 -14.04 -6.92
N ASP A 58 -17.95 -15.14 -7.66
CA ASP A 58 -17.36 -16.40 -7.21
C ASP A 58 -15.85 -16.34 -7.43
N THR A 59 -15.12 -15.80 -6.47
CA THR A 59 -13.69 -15.60 -6.63
C THR A 59 -12.89 -16.90 -6.64
N ASP A 60 -13.48 -17.99 -6.15
CA ASP A 60 -12.78 -19.27 -6.12
C ASP A 60 -12.75 -19.94 -7.48
N ASN A 61 -13.79 -19.74 -8.28
CA ASN A 61 -13.91 -20.40 -9.57
C ASN A 61 -13.70 -19.47 -10.75
N ASP A 62 -13.75 -18.17 -10.52
CA ASP A 62 -13.57 -17.20 -11.59
C ASP A 62 -12.10 -16.74 -11.62
N PRO A 63 -11.31 -17.21 -12.58
CA PRO A 63 -9.89 -16.84 -12.62
C PRO A 63 -9.66 -15.35 -12.86
N ASN A 64 -10.61 -14.71 -13.52
CA ASN A 64 -10.48 -13.27 -13.79
C ASN A 64 -10.57 -12.44 -12.52
N SER A 65 -11.41 -12.86 -11.57
CA SER A 65 -11.55 -12.08 -10.33
C SER A 65 -10.32 -12.20 -9.45
N ALA A 66 -9.64 -13.34 -9.45
CA ALA A 66 -8.40 -13.47 -8.70
C ALA A 66 -7.34 -12.53 -9.26
N ASP A 67 -7.25 -12.46 -10.58
CA ASP A 67 -6.29 -11.58 -11.23
C ASP A 67 -6.64 -10.10 -10.99
N THR A 68 -7.94 -9.80 -10.98
CA THR A 68 -8.41 -8.45 -10.69
C THR A 68 -7.98 -8.00 -9.29
N ALA A 69 -8.19 -8.85 -8.29
CA ALA A 69 -7.81 -8.52 -6.92
C ALA A 69 -6.30 -8.24 -6.81
N LYS A 70 -5.50 -9.05 -7.48
CA LYS A 70 -4.06 -8.90 -7.46
C LYS A 70 -3.63 -7.60 -8.11
N ARG A 71 -4.19 -7.28 -9.27
CA ARG A 71 -3.85 -6.05 -9.97
C ARG A 71 -4.29 -4.82 -9.20
N LEU A 72 -5.47 -4.87 -8.58
CA LEU A 72 -5.93 -3.77 -7.76
C LEU A 72 -5.01 -3.54 -6.57
N ALA A 73 -4.58 -4.61 -5.92
CA ALA A 73 -3.68 -4.50 -4.78
C ALA A 73 -2.37 -3.82 -5.19
N LYS A 74 -1.78 -4.26 -6.30
CA LYS A 74 -0.54 -3.68 -6.78
C LYS A 74 -0.72 -2.22 -7.17
N MET A 75 -1.83 -1.91 -7.81
CA MET A 75 -2.12 -0.55 -8.23
C MET A 75 -2.23 0.39 -7.04
N TYR A 76 -2.95 -0.04 -6.00
CA TYR A 76 -3.11 0.80 -4.82
C TYR A 76 -1.81 0.97 -4.06
N VAL A 77 -1.06 -0.10 -3.88
CA VAL A 77 0.16 -0.02 -3.07
C VAL A 77 1.30 0.67 -3.81
N TYR A 78 1.49 0.35 -5.10
CA TYR A 78 2.65 0.84 -5.83
C TYR A 78 2.39 2.08 -6.67
N GLU A 79 1.13 2.38 -7.00
CA GLU A 79 0.84 3.48 -7.91
C GLU A 79 -0.01 4.57 -7.27
N LEU A 80 -1.22 4.23 -6.84
CA LEU A 80 -2.11 5.25 -6.30
C LEU A 80 -1.62 5.82 -4.98
N LEU A 81 -0.99 5.00 -4.16
CA LEU A 81 -0.49 5.43 -2.85
C LEU A 81 1.03 5.41 -2.81
N GLU A 82 1.66 5.67 -3.93
CA GLU A 82 3.10 5.63 -4.04
C GLU A 82 3.77 6.55 -3.01
N GLY A 83 3.24 7.74 -2.84
CA GLY A 83 3.81 8.68 -1.89
C GLY A 83 3.71 8.23 -0.44
N ARG A 84 2.94 7.18 -0.17
CA ARG A 84 2.79 6.66 1.18
C ARG A 84 3.82 5.58 1.50
N PHE A 85 4.14 4.72 0.52
CA PHE A 85 4.94 3.53 0.76
C PHE A 85 6.32 3.57 0.15
N SER A 86 6.59 4.51 -0.73
CA SER A 86 7.90 4.67 -1.34
C SER A 86 8.68 5.75 -0.61
N PRO A 87 9.99 5.63 -0.51
CA PRO A 87 10.77 6.69 0.13
C PRO A 87 10.57 8.00 -0.61
N PRO A 88 10.46 9.12 0.12
CA PRO A 88 10.34 10.40 -0.55
C PRO A 88 11.58 10.67 -1.39
N PRO A 89 11.44 11.37 -2.51
CA PRO A 89 12.60 11.67 -3.33
C PRO A 89 13.61 12.48 -2.54
N THR A 90 14.87 12.17 -2.78
CA THR A 90 15.93 12.93 -2.15
C THR A 90 15.90 14.34 -2.72
N VAL A 91 15.77 15.29 -1.85
CA VAL A 91 15.80 16.65 -2.29
C VAL A 91 17.23 17.07 -2.46
N THR A 92 17.71 16.94 -3.65
CA THR A 92 18.92 17.61 -3.96
C THR A 92 18.48 18.96 -4.40
N SER A 93 19.01 19.92 -3.85
CA SER A 93 18.56 21.23 -4.19
C SER A 93 18.89 21.57 -5.59
N PHE A 94 17.91 21.46 -6.45
CA PHE A 94 18.00 21.95 -7.76
C PHE A 94 17.30 23.25 -7.78
N PRO A 95 17.91 24.18 -8.32
CA PRO A 95 17.16 25.39 -8.58
C PRO A 95 16.02 25.09 -9.51
N ASN A 96 15.68 24.56 -9.90
CA ASN A 96 14.85 24.32 -10.54
C ASN A 96 14.26 23.96 -11.10
N GLU A 97 14.14 23.77 -11.33
CA GLU A 97 13.77 23.27 -11.69
C GLU A 97 12.80 23.02 -11.78
N GLY A 98 12.52 23.28 -11.78
CA GLY A 98 11.81 23.08 -11.70
C GLY A 98 10.97 22.83 -12.12
N SER A 99 11.09 22.95 -12.46
CA SER A 99 10.51 22.64 -12.70
C SER A 99 9.83 22.11 -13.11
N GLU A 100 9.97 21.88 -13.35
CA GLU A 100 9.58 21.28 -13.62
C GLU A 100 8.80 20.64 -13.53
N ARG A 101 8.66 20.51 -13.46
CA ARG A 101 8.05 19.78 -13.24
C ARG A 101 7.08 19.66 -13.35
N LEU A 102 6.95 19.70 -13.56
CA LEU A 102 6.23 19.50 -13.47
C LEU A 102 5.46 19.14 -13.45
N SER A 103 5.26 18.84 -13.56
CA SER A 103 4.80 18.47 -13.38
C SER A 103 4.35 18.27 -13.32
#